data_f4dfcebe436f106138ecc1f3e32c49e9
#
_entry.id   f4dfcebe436f106138ecc1f3e32c49e9
#
_cell.length_a   1.000
_cell.length_b   1.000
_cell.length_c   1.000
_cell.angle_alpha   90.00
_cell.angle_beta   90.00
_cell.angle_gamma   90.00
#
_symmetry.space_group_name_H-M   'P 1'
#
loop_
_entity.id
_entity.type
_entity.pdbx_description
1 polymer ?
#
loop_
_entity_poly.entity_id
_entity_poly.type
_entity_poly.pdbx_seq_one_letter_code
_entity_poly.pdbx_strand_id
1 'polypeptide(L)'
;GIDIDGNSNDVDITQNLNQSALIDITGASNTLNLNQTHLSNTGEHYADITIVGNSNVMDIDQTETGDKILFLDVDGSNNVTVDQKGTGDHFLDISLTDSHTLDITQDGSGDHNGTLILSGNNTSITLTQDSSSDQNYYLSQNCTNTSCSATVTQN
;
A
#
# COMPACT_ATOMS: atom_id res chain seq x y z
N GLY A 1 0.19 11.07 -14.38
CA GLY A 1 0.34 11.41 -12.97
C GLY A 1 -0.77 12.31 -12.47
N ILE A 2 -1.03 12.24 -11.21
CA ILE A 2 -2.00 13.07 -10.49
C ILE A 2 -1.22 13.80 -9.40
N ASP A 3 -1.37 15.10 -9.34
CA ASP A 3 -0.76 15.98 -8.35
C ASP A 3 -1.87 16.79 -7.70
N ILE A 4 -2.00 16.67 -6.37
CA ILE A 4 -3.07 17.31 -5.60
C ILE A 4 -2.46 18.09 -4.44
N ASP A 5 -2.65 19.39 -4.47
CA ASP A 5 -2.26 20.27 -3.39
C ASP A 5 -3.53 20.88 -2.75
N GLY A 6 -3.78 20.53 -1.52
CA GLY A 6 -4.95 21.02 -0.78
C GLY A 6 -5.53 20.02 0.21
N ASN A 7 -6.58 20.43 0.88
CA ASN A 7 -7.22 19.64 1.92
C ASN A 7 -8.60 19.15 1.50
N SER A 8 -8.98 18.00 2.03
CA SER A 8 -10.32 17.43 1.90
C SER A 8 -10.71 17.11 0.43
N ASN A 9 -9.75 16.64 -0.32
CA ASN A 9 -10.00 16.12 -1.66
C ASN A 9 -10.44 14.66 -1.59
N ASP A 10 -11.28 14.27 -2.52
CA ASP A 10 -11.72 12.90 -2.73
C ASP A 10 -11.32 12.48 -4.13
N VAL A 11 -10.52 11.43 -4.22
CA VAL A 11 -9.87 11.01 -5.46
C VAL A 11 -10.16 9.54 -5.71
N ASP A 12 -10.98 9.29 -6.72
CA ASP A 12 -11.29 7.93 -7.18
C ASP A 12 -10.61 7.65 -8.51
N ILE A 13 -9.78 6.62 -8.53
CA ILE A 13 -9.07 6.19 -9.74
C ILE A 13 -9.39 4.72 -10.00
N THR A 14 -9.98 4.45 -11.15
CA THR A 14 -10.15 3.08 -11.64
C THR A 14 -9.38 2.91 -12.93
N GLN A 15 -8.47 1.96 -12.97
CA GLN A 15 -7.66 1.62 -14.13
C GLN A 15 -7.88 0.15 -14.49
N ASN A 16 -8.08 -0.12 -15.77
CA ASN A 16 -8.24 -1.48 -16.29
C ASN A 16 -7.10 -1.82 -17.27
N LEU A 17 -6.65 -3.05 -17.26
CA LEU A 17 -5.51 -3.55 -18.03
C LEU A 17 -4.16 -3.04 -17.51
N ASN A 18 -3.12 -3.18 -18.29
CA ASN A 18 -1.74 -2.82 -17.98
C ASN A 18 -1.60 -1.31 -17.70
N GLN A 19 -1.60 -0.90 -16.44
CA GLN A 19 -1.70 0.50 -16.04
C GLN A 19 -0.63 0.91 -15.02
N SER A 20 -0.30 2.21 -15.07
CA SER A 20 0.61 2.85 -14.13
C SER A 20 -0.06 4.07 -13.49
N ALA A 21 -0.07 4.13 -12.17
CA ALA A 21 -0.51 5.27 -11.39
C ALA A 21 0.69 5.95 -10.74
N LEU A 22 0.84 7.25 -10.97
CA LEU A 22 1.77 8.12 -10.26
C LEU A 22 0.95 9.19 -9.57
N ILE A 23 1.00 9.21 -8.24
CA ILE A 23 0.12 10.05 -7.44
C ILE A 23 0.94 10.77 -6.37
N ASP A 24 0.81 12.09 -6.33
CA ASP A 24 1.39 12.94 -5.30
C ASP A 24 0.28 13.75 -4.63
N ILE A 25 0.15 13.63 -3.33
CA ILE A 25 -0.86 14.35 -2.56
C ILE A 25 -0.20 15.10 -1.42
N THR A 26 -0.34 16.41 -1.45
CA THR A 26 0.08 17.27 -0.34
C THR A 26 -1.13 17.92 0.33
N GLY A 27 -1.26 17.75 1.63
CA GLY A 27 -2.36 18.31 2.40
C GLY A 27 -2.97 17.34 3.40
N ALA A 28 -4.04 17.72 4.02
CA ALA A 28 -4.67 16.93 5.07
C ALA A 28 -6.12 16.56 4.76
N SER A 29 -6.56 15.42 5.29
CA SER A 29 -7.94 14.92 5.15
C SER A 29 -8.35 14.61 3.72
N ASN A 30 -7.43 14.12 2.93
CA ASN A 30 -7.72 13.63 1.59
C ASN A 30 -8.10 12.14 1.64
N THR A 31 -8.96 11.74 0.74
CA THR A 31 -9.31 10.34 0.50
C THR A 31 -8.80 9.94 -0.88
N LEU A 32 -8.07 8.84 -0.93
CA LEU A 32 -7.62 8.24 -2.19
C LEU A 32 -8.13 6.80 -2.29
N ASN A 33 -8.93 6.53 -3.30
CA ASN A 33 -9.30 5.18 -3.69
C ASN A 33 -8.63 4.87 -5.04
N LEU A 34 -7.73 3.94 -5.05
CA LEU A 34 -7.06 3.47 -6.26
C LEU A 34 -7.43 2.01 -6.51
N ASN A 35 -8.14 1.75 -7.59
CA ASN A 35 -8.45 0.41 -8.04
C ASN A 35 -7.81 0.15 -9.40
N GLN A 36 -6.87 -0.79 -9.44
CA GLN A 36 -6.24 -1.26 -10.67
C GLN A 36 -6.72 -2.69 -10.95
N THR A 37 -7.68 -2.83 -11.82
CA THR A 37 -8.31 -4.11 -12.16
C THR A 37 -7.75 -4.67 -13.45
N HIS A 38 -7.29 -5.89 -13.44
CA HIS A 38 -6.76 -6.60 -14.61
C HIS A 38 -7.59 -7.85 -14.90
N LEU A 39 -8.01 -8.06 -16.11
CA LEU A 39 -8.86 -9.21 -16.45
C LEU A 39 -8.34 -10.12 -17.55
N SER A 40 -7.24 -9.87 -18.19
CA SER A 40 -6.55 -10.80 -19.07
C SER A 40 -5.64 -10.11 -20.08
N ASN A 41 -4.49 -9.77 -19.73
CA ASN A 41 -3.29 -9.76 -20.58
C ASN A 41 -2.11 -9.58 -19.65
N THR A 42 -1.16 -10.42 -19.75
CA THR A 42 0.05 -10.49 -18.95
C THR A 42 0.59 -9.12 -18.52
N GLY A 43 0.66 -8.87 -17.20
CA GLY A 43 1.59 -7.96 -16.59
C GLY A 43 1.07 -6.60 -16.11
N GLU A 44 1.78 -6.07 -15.21
CA GLU A 44 1.94 -4.78 -14.54
C GLU A 44 0.69 -4.01 -14.08
N HIS A 45 0.40 -4.14 -12.82
CA HIS A 45 -0.17 -3.05 -12.03
C HIS A 45 0.97 -2.33 -11.32
N TYR A 46 1.21 -1.09 -11.65
CA TYR A 46 2.23 -0.27 -11.03
C TYR A 46 1.59 0.94 -10.35
N ALA A 47 1.88 1.13 -9.07
CA ALA A 47 1.50 2.34 -8.36
C ALA A 47 2.72 2.92 -7.63
N ASP A 48 2.93 4.21 -7.80
CA ASP A 48 3.93 4.99 -7.08
C ASP A 48 3.20 6.19 -6.48
N ILE A 49 3.11 6.20 -5.15
CA ILE A 49 2.24 7.11 -4.41
C ILE A 49 3.05 7.78 -3.31
N THR A 50 3.08 9.10 -3.35
CA THR A 50 3.64 9.93 -2.28
C THR A 50 2.54 10.75 -1.62
N ILE A 51 2.47 10.71 -0.30
CA ILE A 51 1.49 11.49 0.46
C ILE A 51 2.16 12.21 1.61
N VAL A 52 2.03 13.52 1.61
CA VAL A 52 2.53 14.39 2.68
C VAL A 52 1.36 15.09 3.36
N GLY A 53 1.14 14.77 4.62
CA GLY A 53 0.08 15.41 5.41
C GLY A 53 -0.62 14.46 6.37
N ASN A 54 -1.56 14.96 7.13
CA ASN A 54 -2.19 14.23 8.20
C ASN A 54 -3.65 13.89 7.90
N SER A 55 -4.11 12.78 8.45
CA SER A 55 -5.50 12.32 8.38
C SER A 55 -5.97 11.99 6.97
N ASN A 56 -5.08 11.52 6.13
CA ASN A 56 -5.46 10.98 4.83
C ASN A 56 -5.89 9.51 4.97
N VAL A 57 -6.83 9.13 4.15
CA VAL A 57 -7.34 7.75 4.07
C VAL A 57 -7.06 7.23 2.68
N MET A 58 -6.41 6.07 2.60
CA MET A 58 -6.07 5.43 1.35
C MET A 58 -6.62 4.02 1.31
N ASP A 59 -7.24 3.69 0.18
CA ASP A 59 -7.67 2.36 -0.15
C ASP A 59 -7.10 2.00 -1.53
N ILE A 60 -6.17 1.04 -1.57
CA ILE A 60 -5.41 0.70 -2.76
C ILE A 60 -5.67 -0.77 -3.08
N ASP A 61 -6.41 -1.00 -4.14
CA ASP A 61 -6.67 -2.33 -4.68
C ASP A 61 -5.86 -2.56 -5.95
N GLN A 62 -5.02 -3.57 -5.94
CA GLN A 62 -4.39 -4.10 -7.14
C GLN A 62 -4.85 -5.54 -7.31
N THR A 63 -5.71 -5.79 -8.24
CA THR A 63 -6.43 -7.05 -8.33
C THR A 63 -5.75 -8.11 -9.21
N GLU A 64 -6.46 -9.05 -9.77
CA GLU A 64 -5.95 -10.36 -10.20
C GLU A 64 -4.91 -10.38 -11.34
N THR A 65 -4.09 -11.43 -11.34
CA THR A 65 -3.05 -11.90 -12.27
C THR A 65 -1.79 -11.05 -12.41
N GLY A 66 -0.67 -11.56 -11.88
CA GLY A 66 0.71 -11.11 -12.10
C GLY A 66 1.08 -9.66 -11.72
N ASP A 67 2.34 -9.40 -11.49
CA ASP A 67 3.03 -8.09 -11.43
C ASP A 67 2.32 -6.93 -10.70
N LYS A 68 1.96 -7.05 -9.46
CA LYS A 68 1.42 -5.95 -8.68
C LYS A 68 2.54 -5.26 -7.90
N ILE A 69 2.93 -4.09 -8.35
CA ILE A 69 4.03 -3.32 -7.78
C ILE A 69 3.49 -2.06 -7.12
N LEU A 70 3.75 -1.90 -5.83
CA LEU A 70 3.39 -0.71 -5.07
C LEU A 70 4.62 -0.10 -4.39
N PHE A 71 4.89 1.14 -4.71
CA PHE A 71 5.74 2.04 -3.92
C PHE A 71 4.84 3.04 -3.20
N LEU A 72 4.97 3.13 -1.89
CA LEU A 72 4.17 4.02 -1.08
C LEU A 72 5.03 4.74 -0.05
N ASP A 73 5.11 6.05 -0.15
CA ASP A 73 5.79 6.91 0.82
C ASP A 73 4.77 7.86 1.47
N VAL A 74 4.60 7.73 2.77
CA VAL A 74 3.59 8.51 3.50
C VAL A 74 4.18 9.18 4.72
N ASP A 75 4.06 10.50 4.75
CA ASP A 75 4.43 11.33 5.89
C ASP A 75 3.18 11.88 6.58
N GLY A 76 3.13 11.77 7.91
CA GLY A 76 2.03 12.21 8.75
C GLY A 76 1.14 11.08 9.29
N SER A 77 0.03 11.41 9.91
CA SER A 77 -0.87 10.41 10.52
C SER A 77 -1.95 9.99 9.54
N ASN A 78 -1.83 8.79 9.01
CA ASN A 78 -2.67 8.31 7.93
C ASN A 78 -3.22 6.91 8.19
N ASN A 79 -4.30 6.58 7.51
CA ASN A 79 -4.90 5.24 7.49
C ASN A 79 -4.80 4.67 6.08
N VAL A 80 -4.14 3.53 5.96
CA VAL A 80 -3.81 2.92 4.67
C VAL A 80 -4.29 1.48 4.64
N THR A 81 -5.08 1.14 3.64
CA THR A 81 -5.43 -0.24 3.29
C THR A 81 -4.83 -0.57 1.93
N VAL A 82 -4.15 -1.71 1.84
CA VAL A 82 -3.59 -2.22 0.59
C VAL A 82 -4.05 -3.66 0.38
N ASP A 83 -4.68 -3.93 -0.73
CA ASP A 83 -5.13 -5.26 -1.10
C ASP A 83 -4.57 -5.65 -2.48
N GLN A 84 -3.57 -6.53 -2.48
CA GLN A 84 -2.99 -7.10 -3.70
C GLN A 84 -3.47 -8.53 -3.85
N LYS A 85 -4.31 -8.81 -4.81
CA LYS A 85 -4.95 -10.11 -5.02
C LYS A 85 -4.48 -10.84 -6.25
N GLY A 86 -4.62 -12.16 -6.19
CA GLY A 86 -4.52 -13.08 -7.32
C GLY A 86 -3.11 -13.45 -7.75
N THR A 87 -2.98 -14.40 -8.52
CA THR A 87 -1.92 -15.29 -8.95
C THR A 87 -0.54 -14.67 -9.26
N GLY A 88 0.30 -14.52 -8.24
CA GLY A 88 1.73 -14.28 -8.37
C GLY A 88 2.19 -12.81 -8.46
N ASP A 89 3.49 -12.62 -8.31
CA ASP A 89 4.28 -11.40 -8.54
C ASP A 89 3.92 -10.18 -7.66
N HIS A 90 3.63 -10.30 -6.42
CA HIS A 90 3.32 -9.19 -5.52
C HIS A 90 4.60 -8.51 -5.00
N PHE A 91 4.72 -7.23 -5.17
CA PHE A 91 5.81 -6.43 -4.63
C PHE A 91 5.30 -5.19 -3.89
N LEU A 92 5.79 -5.00 -2.67
CA LEU A 92 5.53 -3.81 -1.86
C LEU A 92 6.83 -3.17 -1.40
N ASP A 93 6.92 -1.87 -1.52
CA ASP A 93 7.92 -1.06 -0.83
C ASP A 93 7.21 0.13 -0.18
N ILE A 94 7.07 0.07 1.15
CA ILE A 94 6.28 1.03 1.92
C ILE A 94 7.15 1.70 2.97
N SER A 95 7.21 3.01 2.92
CA SER A 95 7.87 3.88 3.90
C SER A 95 6.85 4.78 4.59
N LEU A 96 6.74 4.67 5.90
CA LEU A 96 5.81 5.49 6.68
C LEU A 96 6.53 6.24 7.78
N THR A 97 6.23 7.54 7.93
CA THR A 97 6.66 8.36 9.05
C THR A 97 5.48 8.92 9.84
N ASP A 98 5.59 9.00 11.17
CA ASP A 98 4.56 9.38 12.14
C ASP A 98 3.55 8.27 12.52
N SER A 99 2.31 8.61 12.81
CA SER A 99 1.31 7.67 13.35
C SER A 99 0.43 7.09 12.25
N HIS A 100 0.56 5.81 12.01
CA HIS A 100 -0.19 5.15 10.94
C HIS A 100 -0.96 3.92 11.40
N THR A 101 -2.07 3.66 10.73
CA THR A 101 -2.68 2.34 10.66
C THR A 101 -2.48 1.81 9.26
N LEU A 102 -1.87 0.65 9.15
CA LEU A 102 -1.57 0.00 7.87
C LEU A 102 -2.12 -1.42 7.89
N ASP A 103 -3.02 -1.72 6.99
CA ASP A 103 -3.57 -3.05 6.78
C ASP A 103 -3.23 -3.51 5.36
N ILE A 104 -2.48 -4.59 5.25
CA ILE A 104 -2.00 -5.11 3.97
C ILE A 104 -2.44 -6.55 3.81
N THR A 105 -3.08 -6.84 2.72
CA THR A 105 -3.35 -8.20 2.26
C THR A 105 -2.64 -8.45 0.94
N GLN A 106 -1.80 -9.47 0.90
CA GLN A 106 -1.28 -10.06 -0.33
C GLN A 106 -1.86 -11.45 -0.46
N ASP A 107 -2.63 -11.70 -1.48
CA ASP A 107 -3.37 -12.94 -1.71
C ASP A 107 -2.93 -13.59 -3.02
N GLY A 108 -2.97 -14.91 -3.08
CA GLY A 108 -2.77 -15.67 -4.29
C GLY A 108 -1.39 -16.29 -4.47
N SER A 109 -1.25 -17.26 -5.34
CA SER A 109 -0.19 -18.25 -5.42
C SER A 109 1.17 -17.72 -5.94
N GLY A 110 2.10 -17.53 -5.02
CA GLY A 110 3.51 -17.28 -5.30
C GLY A 110 3.96 -15.82 -5.22
N ASP A 111 5.25 -15.63 -5.14
CA ASP A 111 6.03 -14.41 -5.35
C ASP A 111 5.70 -13.19 -4.45
N HIS A 112 5.30 -13.35 -3.24
CA HIS A 112 5.09 -12.22 -2.33
C HIS A 112 6.42 -11.66 -1.83
N ASN A 113 6.68 -10.41 -2.09
CA ASN A 113 7.86 -9.69 -1.62
C ASN A 113 7.47 -8.34 -1.04
N GLY A 114 7.91 -8.03 0.17
CA GLY A 114 7.55 -6.78 0.82
C GLY A 114 8.66 -6.18 1.66
N THR A 115 8.87 -4.90 1.51
CA THR A 115 9.70 -4.08 2.39
C THR A 115 8.83 -3.04 3.09
N LEU A 116 8.84 -3.06 4.41
CA LEU A 116 8.12 -2.10 5.24
C LEU A 116 9.11 -1.38 6.15
N ILE A 117 9.24 -0.08 5.97
CA ILE A 117 10.08 0.78 6.80
C ILE A 117 9.18 1.80 7.50
N LEU A 118 9.11 1.70 8.80
CA LEU A 118 8.18 2.46 9.61
C LEU A 118 8.90 3.17 10.73
N SER A 119 8.67 4.47 10.83
CA SER A 119 9.20 5.27 11.93
C SER A 119 8.12 6.18 12.49
N GLY A 120 8.02 6.27 13.81
CA GLY A 120 7.06 7.18 14.44
C GLY A 120 6.40 6.61 15.69
N ASN A 121 5.28 7.20 16.05
CA ASN A 121 4.53 6.88 17.25
C ASN A 121 3.17 6.26 16.90
N ASN A 122 2.71 5.30 17.70
CA ASN A 122 1.37 4.70 17.53
C ASN A 122 1.13 4.09 16.14
N THR A 123 2.10 3.39 15.62
CA THR A 123 1.97 2.69 14.35
C THR A 123 1.38 1.30 14.58
N SER A 124 0.29 0.99 13.92
CA SER A 124 -0.34 -0.33 13.92
C SER A 124 -0.28 -0.92 12.52
N ILE A 125 0.27 -2.13 12.42
CA ILE A 125 0.45 -2.83 11.14
C ILE A 125 -0.18 -4.20 11.24
N THR A 126 -0.96 -4.53 10.24
CA THR A 126 -1.37 -5.89 9.95
C THR A 126 -0.91 -6.25 8.54
N LEU A 127 -0.15 -7.31 8.41
CA LEU A 127 0.23 -7.88 7.12
C LEU A 127 -0.24 -9.32 7.05
N THR A 128 -1.05 -9.61 6.07
CA THR A 128 -1.49 -10.96 5.75
C THR A 128 -0.97 -11.35 4.37
N GLN A 129 -0.23 -12.44 4.32
CA GLN A 129 0.18 -13.07 3.07
C GLN A 129 -0.47 -14.46 3.01
N ASP A 130 -1.34 -14.66 2.05
CA ASP A 130 -2.11 -15.89 1.89
C ASP A 130 -1.75 -16.57 0.58
N SER A 131 -0.74 -17.41 0.63
CA SER A 131 -0.36 -18.27 -0.48
C SER A 131 0.62 -19.35 -0.07
N SER A 132 0.64 -20.42 -0.82
CA SER A 132 1.44 -21.61 -0.54
C SER A 132 2.90 -21.55 -0.98
N SER A 133 3.41 -20.44 -1.51
CA SER A 133 4.82 -20.34 -1.94
C SER A 133 5.33 -18.90 -2.04
N ASP A 134 6.62 -18.73 -1.92
CA ASP A 134 7.45 -17.55 -2.16
C ASP A 134 7.13 -16.31 -1.32
N GLN A 135 6.92 -16.46 -0.06
CA GLN A 135 6.66 -15.36 0.85
C GLN A 135 7.97 -14.82 1.43
N ASN A 136 8.33 -13.62 1.05
CA ASN A 136 9.51 -12.93 1.56
C ASN A 136 9.13 -11.51 1.98
N TYR A 137 9.52 -11.13 3.20
CA TYR A 137 9.26 -9.79 3.62
C TYR A 137 10.29 -9.26 4.63
N TYR A 138 10.51 -7.98 4.61
CA TYR A 138 11.36 -7.28 5.55
C TYR A 138 10.58 -6.18 6.27
N LEU A 139 10.55 -6.22 7.59
CA LEU A 139 9.96 -5.15 8.41
C LEU A 139 11.03 -4.48 9.27
N SER A 140 11.16 -3.18 9.13
CA SER A 140 11.92 -2.34 10.05
C SER A 140 10.98 -1.33 10.70
N GLN A 141 10.74 -1.48 11.99
CA GLN A 141 9.88 -0.58 12.75
C GLN A 141 10.69 0.14 13.84
N ASN A 142 10.80 1.44 13.73
CA ASN A 142 11.42 2.29 14.74
C ASN A 142 10.37 3.09 15.49
N CYS A 143 10.01 2.60 16.66
CA CYS A 143 8.97 3.17 17.50
C CYS A 143 9.59 4.03 18.60
N THR A 144 9.31 5.31 18.62
CA THR A 144 9.85 6.24 19.61
C THR A 144 9.00 6.35 20.88
N ASN A 145 7.79 5.80 20.87
CA ASN A 145 6.87 5.73 22.01
C ASN A 145 6.21 4.33 22.15
N THR A 146 5.43 4.15 23.18
CA THR A 146 5.03 2.86 23.76
C THR A 146 3.89 2.12 23.07
N SER A 147 3.43 2.53 21.89
CA SER A 147 2.19 1.99 21.29
C SER A 147 2.35 1.61 19.82
N CYS A 148 3.41 0.91 19.47
CA CYS A 148 3.53 0.33 18.14
C CYS A 148 3.24 -1.16 18.18
N SER A 149 2.53 -1.65 17.19
CA SER A 149 2.22 -3.06 17.02
C SER A 149 2.44 -3.48 15.57
N ALA A 150 2.89 -4.71 15.40
CA ALA A 150 2.96 -5.33 14.09
C ALA A 150 2.47 -6.78 14.21
N THR A 151 1.53 -7.13 13.36
CA THR A 151 1.03 -8.50 13.22
C THR A 151 1.31 -8.96 11.79
N VAL A 152 2.01 -10.07 11.67
CA VAL A 152 2.32 -10.67 10.37
C VAL A 152 1.80 -12.10 10.35
N THR A 153 0.99 -12.40 9.36
CA THR A 153 0.44 -13.74 9.13
C THR A 153 0.90 -14.21 7.77
N GLN A 154 1.56 -15.35 7.74
CA GLN A 154 1.97 -16.06 6.52
C GLN A 154 1.40 -17.46 6.55
N ASN A 155 0.63 -17.85 5.56
CA ASN A 155 -0.07 -19.14 5.48
C ASN A 155 0.51 -20.05 4.41
#